data_412fdcc0223cfc094ae85ffac50d3f80
#
_entry.id   412fdcc0223cfc094ae85ffac50d3f80
#
_cell.length_a   1.000
_cell.length_b   1.000
_cell.length_c   1.000
_cell.angle_alpha   90.00
_cell.angle_beta   90.00
_cell.angle_gamma   90.00
#
_symmetry.space_group_name_H-M   'P 1'
#
loop_
_entity.id
_entity.type
_entity.pdbx_description
1 polymer ?
#
loop_
_entity_poly.entity_id
_entity_poly.type
_entity_poly.pdbx_seq_one_letter_code
_entity_poly.pdbx_strand_id
1 'polypeptide(L)'
;MQFRLAVTLVSFLILMMVSGCAGGLKGLGEEVTSKEIKPPSSSPPDWVLGKGHPSFPQSKYLIGVGISDANAVSARESARSNLAKNLKVKIRSTMVDVSTTEETYIESVIETEVDTVVEGVEIKDGWLDQDKGTYYSLAIVERSLVASSIRERISKIESVLQRNLNDGMEAENKVDVVTALSHYLSG
;
A
#
# COMPACT_ATOMS: atom_id res chain seq x y z
N MET A 1 19.46 60.02 36.57
CA MET A 1 19.47 58.87 37.50
C MET A 1 18.48 57.78 37.09
N GLN A 2 17.45 58.12 36.37
CA GLN A 2 16.40 57.22 35.88
C GLN A 2 16.86 56.23 34.79
N PHE A 3 17.79 56.60 33.91
CA PHE A 3 18.23 55.80 32.79
C PHE A 3 19.08 54.57 33.18
N ARG A 4 19.83 54.65 34.26
CA ARG A 4 20.64 53.53 34.75
C ARG A 4 19.80 52.44 35.43
N LEU A 5 18.68 52.82 36.04
CA LEU A 5 17.75 51.87 36.70
C LEU A 5 16.99 51.04 35.68
N ALA A 6 16.61 51.66 34.52
CA ALA A 6 15.91 50.97 33.45
C ALA A 6 16.79 49.92 32.75
N VAL A 7 18.06 50.21 32.52
CA VAL A 7 19.00 49.31 31.87
C VAL A 7 19.29 48.08 32.74
N THR A 8 19.41 48.27 34.08
CA THR A 8 19.65 47.14 35.00
C THR A 8 18.42 46.24 35.14
N LEU A 9 17.20 46.82 35.09
CA LEU A 9 15.94 46.04 35.12
C LEU A 9 15.76 45.19 33.86
N VAL A 10 16.04 45.76 32.70
CA VAL A 10 15.97 45.04 31.43
C VAL A 10 17.02 43.92 31.36
N SER A 11 18.24 44.17 31.85
CA SER A 11 19.31 43.16 31.91
C SER A 11 18.95 42.00 32.88
N PHE A 12 18.29 42.30 34.00
CA PHE A 12 17.84 41.27 34.94
C PHE A 12 16.65 40.46 34.43
N LEU A 13 15.77 41.09 33.63
CA LEU A 13 14.63 40.43 32.99
C LEU A 13 15.07 39.45 31.88
N ILE A 14 16.14 39.78 31.14
CA ILE A 14 16.73 38.93 30.10
C ILE A 14 17.44 37.72 30.74
N LEU A 15 18.06 37.89 31.91
CA LEU A 15 18.77 36.80 32.60
C LEU A 15 17.81 35.76 33.20
N MET A 16 16.57 36.14 33.56
CA MET A 16 15.55 35.22 34.10
C MET A 16 14.85 34.39 33.02
N MET A 17 14.97 34.76 31.72
CA MET A 17 14.36 33.99 30.62
C MET A 17 15.17 32.76 30.15
N VAL A 18 16.40 32.58 30.63
CA VAL A 18 17.29 31.47 30.23
C VAL A 18 17.24 30.27 31.17
N SER A 19 16.54 30.36 32.32
CA SER A 19 16.51 29.29 33.35
C SER A 19 15.20 28.49 33.40
N GLY A 20 14.49 28.33 32.30
CA GLY A 20 13.20 27.68 32.32
C GLY A 20 12.89 26.80 31.08
N CYS A 21 13.72 25.83 30.76
CA CYS A 21 13.33 24.76 29.85
C CYS A 21 14.03 23.44 30.20
N ALA A 22 13.77 22.94 31.40
CA ALA A 22 13.88 21.51 31.69
C ALA A 22 12.48 21.00 32.06
N GLY A 23 11.53 21.16 31.13
CA GLY A 23 10.17 20.62 31.20
C GLY A 23 9.96 19.74 30.01
N GLY A 24 9.89 18.40 30.22
CA GLY A 24 9.76 17.39 29.22
C GLY A 24 8.62 17.64 28.25
N LEU A 25 8.92 17.74 26.97
CA LEU A 25 8.01 17.46 25.87
C LEU A 25 7.73 15.95 25.83
N LYS A 26 6.82 15.53 26.73
CA LYS A 26 6.07 14.30 26.58
C LYS A 26 4.94 14.60 25.60
N GLY A 27 4.96 13.99 24.47
CA GLY A 27 3.74 13.92 23.70
C GLY A 27 3.91 14.29 22.23
N LEU A 28 3.58 13.31 21.42
CA LEU A 28 3.48 13.27 19.98
C LEU A 28 4.80 13.02 19.22
N GLY A 29 5.57 12.05 19.73
CA GLY A 29 6.36 11.21 18.86
C GLY A 29 5.40 10.16 18.28
N GLU A 30 4.98 10.36 17.06
CA GLU A 30 4.49 9.29 16.21
C GLU A 30 5.59 8.22 16.26
N GLU A 31 5.27 7.15 16.95
CA GLU A 31 6.13 5.98 17.08
C GLU A 31 6.19 5.33 15.68
N VAL A 32 7.06 5.90 14.85
CA VAL A 32 7.58 5.16 13.72
C VAL A 32 8.30 3.98 14.37
N THR A 33 7.58 2.87 14.50
CA THR A 33 8.11 1.61 14.94
C THR A 33 9.23 1.27 13.97
N SER A 34 10.42 1.76 14.28
CA SER A 34 11.68 1.29 13.72
C SER A 34 11.79 -0.15 14.18
N LYS A 35 11.12 -1.04 13.45
CA LYS A 35 11.27 -2.47 13.65
C LYS A 35 12.76 -2.74 13.53
N GLU A 36 13.32 -3.06 14.66
CA GLU A 36 14.70 -3.37 14.96
C GLU A 36 15.34 -4.08 13.75
N ILE A 37 16.28 -3.40 13.09
CA ILE A 37 17.14 -4.03 12.09
C ILE A 37 17.95 -5.03 12.86
N LYS A 38 17.55 -6.29 12.81
CA LYS A 38 18.27 -7.40 13.38
C LYS A 38 19.73 -7.30 12.95
N PRO A 39 20.72 -7.43 13.86
CA PRO A 39 22.13 -7.33 13.48
C PRO A 39 22.36 -8.29 12.30
N PRO A 40 23.17 -7.90 11.31
CA PRO A 40 23.37 -8.65 10.10
C PRO A 40 23.79 -10.09 10.46
N SER A 41 22.93 -11.06 10.19
CA SER A 41 23.33 -12.45 10.22
C SER A 41 24.28 -12.65 9.06
N SER A 42 25.42 -13.25 9.28
CA SER A 42 26.42 -13.55 8.25
C SER A 42 25.90 -14.48 7.14
N SER A 43 24.72 -15.05 7.31
CA SER A 43 24.07 -15.90 6.32
C SER A 43 22.73 -15.31 5.87
N PRO A 44 22.39 -15.41 4.56
CA PRO A 44 21.12 -14.90 4.05
C PRO A 44 19.93 -15.62 4.69
N PRO A 45 18.87 -14.88 5.07
CA PRO A 45 17.63 -15.47 5.54
C PRO A 45 16.98 -16.39 4.49
N ASP A 46 16.19 -17.36 4.93
CA ASP A 46 15.51 -18.31 4.04
C ASP A 46 14.63 -17.64 2.99
N TRP A 47 13.98 -16.53 3.32
CA TRP A 47 13.15 -15.79 2.38
C TRP A 47 13.95 -15.12 1.26
N VAL A 48 15.21 -14.74 1.50
CA VAL A 48 16.15 -14.26 0.47
C VAL A 48 16.54 -15.40 -0.48
N LEU A 49 16.64 -16.62 0.04
CA LEU A 49 16.94 -17.82 -0.72
C LEU A 49 15.71 -18.45 -1.42
N GLY A 50 14.54 -17.80 -1.34
CA GLY A 50 13.30 -18.30 -1.95
C GLY A 50 12.62 -19.45 -1.18
N LYS A 51 13.08 -19.79 0.02
CA LYS A 51 12.52 -20.88 0.85
C LYS A 51 11.28 -20.46 1.66
N GLY A 52 10.86 -19.20 1.51
CA GLY A 52 9.73 -18.63 2.25
C GLY A 52 10.15 -18.00 3.59
N HIS A 53 9.17 -17.50 4.33
CA HIS A 53 9.39 -16.88 5.63
C HIS A 53 8.57 -17.61 6.70
N PRO A 54 9.15 -18.00 7.86
CA PRO A 54 8.48 -18.83 8.86
C PRO A 54 7.23 -18.17 9.45
N SER A 55 7.25 -16.84 9.66
CA SER A 55 6.11 -16.09 10.20
C SER A 55 5.08 -15.68 9.12
N PHE A 56 5.40 -15.77 7.84
CA PHE A 56 4.54 -15.36 6.72
C PHE A 56 4.40 -16.49 5.70
N PRO A 57 3.68 -17.57 6.04
CA PRO A 57 3.52 -18.72 5.15
C PRO A 57 2.74 -18.33 3.89
N GLN A 58 3.15 -18.84 2.73
CA GLN A 58 2.52 -18.58 1.43
C GLN A 58 1.05 -19.01 1.35
N SER A 59 0.58 -19.87 2.25
CA SER A 59 -0.83 -20.23 2.38
C SER A 59 -1.71 -19.06 2.84
N LYS A 60 -1.15 -18.11 3.62
CA LYS A 60 -1.87 -16.94 4.14
C LYS A 60 -1.46 -15.63 3.47
N TYR A 61 -0.24 -15.55 2.98
CA TYR A 61 0.33 -14.31 2.44
C TYR A 61 0.74 -14.45 0.98
N LEU A 62 0.61 -13.39 0.23
CA LEU A 62 1.37 -13.16 -0.99
C LEU A 62 2.65 -12.44 -0.61
N ILE A 63 3.75 -12.81 -1.24
CA ILE A 63 5.10 -12.34 -0.89
C ILE A 63 5.76 -11.74 -2.12
N GLY A 64 6.41 -10.60 -1.94
CA GLY A 64 7.31 -9.97 -2.90
C GLY A 64 8.67 -9.75 -2.27
N VAL A 65 9.73 -10.17 -2.92
CA VAL A 65 11.11 -9.89 -2.52
C VAL A 65 11.68 -8.84 -3.45
N GLY A 66 12.21 -7.76 -2.88
CA GLY A 66 12.88 -6.69 -3.61
C GLY A 66 14.37 -6.69 -3.34
N ILE A 67 15.12 -6.26 -4.34
CA ILE A 67 16.58 -6.22 -4.32
C ILE A 67 17.02 -4.84 -4.84
N SER A 68 18.04 -4.27 -4.22
CA SER A 68 18.67 -3.03 -4.70
C SER A 68 20.12 -2.94 -4.22
N ASP A 69 20.99 -2.50 -5.11
CA ASP A 69 22.39 -2.18 -4.78
C ASP A 69 22.55 -0.72 -4.35
N ALA A 70 21.49 0.10 -4.47
CA ALA A 70 21.55 1.52 -4.12
C ALA A 70 21.32 1.76 -2.63
N ASN A 71 20.19 1.28 -2.08
CA ASN A 71 19.79 1.50 -0.69
C ASN A 71 18.55 0.67 -0.29
N ALA A 72 18.26 0.68 1.02
CA ALA A 72 17.13 -0.04 1.58
C ALA A 72 15.75 0.49 1.11
N VAL A 73 15.63 1.79 0.79
CA VAL A 73 14.37 2.37 0.29
C VAL A 73 14.04 1.79 -1.07
N SER A 74 15.02 1.80 -1.98
CA SER A 74 14.85 1.21 -3.31
C SER A 74 14.55 -0.30 -3.26
N ALA A 75 15.12 -1.02 -2.30
CA ALA A 75 14.79 -2.44 -2.10
C ALA A 75 13.34 -2.64 -1.66
N ARG A 76 12.79 -1.75 -0.79
CA ARG A 76 11.39 -1.79 -0.38
C ARG A 76 10.44 -1.53 -1.55
N GLU A 77 10.72 -0.52 -2.36
CA GLU A 77 9.91 -0.21 -3.55
C GLU A 77 9.99 -1.35 -4.58
N SER A 78 11.16 -1.94 -4.77
CA SER A 78 11.34 -3.14 -5.59
C SER A 78 10.48 -4.31 -5.07
N ALA A 79 10.41 -4.51 -3.74
CA ALA A 79 9.60 -5.57 -3.13
C ALA A 79 8.10 -5.35 -3.37
N ARG A 80 7.59 -4.12 -3.20
CA ARG A 80 6.19 -3.77 -3.50
C ARG A 80 5.88 -3.98 -4.99
N SER A 81 6.73 -3.50 -5.87
CA SER A 81 6.57 -3.66 -7.33
C SER A 81 6.55 -5.13 -7.74
N ASN A 82 7.42 -5.96 -7.18
CA ASN A 82 7.46 -7.39 -7.49
C ASN A 82 6.22 -8.12 -6.97
N LEU A 83 5.71 -7.76 -5.78
CA LEU A 83 4.46 -8.29 -5.27
C LEU A 83 3.29 -7.90 -6.18
N ALA A 84 3.18 -6.64 -6.60
CA ALA A 84 2.16 -6.16 -7.52
C ALA A 84 2.19 -6.89 -8.87
N LYS A 85 3.39 -7.07 -9.45
CA LYS A 85 3.57 -7.84 -10.70
C LYS A 85 3.11 -9.29 -10.55
N ASN A 86 3.46 -9.96 -9.45
CA ASN A 86 3.05 -11.34 -9.18
C ASN A 86 1.53 -11.45 -9.05
N LEU A 87 0.90 -10.47 -8.38
CA LEU A 87 -0.55 -10.39 -8.26
C LEU A 87 -1.21 -10.20 -9.63
N LYS A 88 -0.71 -9.24 -10.42
CA LYS A 88 -1.21 -8.95 -11.78
C LYS A 88 -1.18 -10.21 -12.67
N VAL A 89 -0.05 -10.93 -12.68
CA VAL A 89 0.08 -12.19 -13.43
C VAL A 89 -0.92 -13.23 -12.92
N LYS A 90 -1.12 -13.33 -11.61
CA LYS A 90 -2.06 -14.29 -11.02
C LYS A 90 -3.51 -13.98 -11.38
N ILE A 91 -3.93 -12.73 -11.30
CA ILE A 91 -5.28 -12.30 -11.71
C ILE A 91 -5.48 -12.58 -13.20
N ARG A 92 -4.55 -12.13 -14.05
CA ARG A 92 -4.61 -12.35 -15.49
C ARG A 92 -4.73 -13.85 -15.85
N SER A 93 -3.96 -14.72 -15.22
CA SER A 93 -4.02 -16.16 -15.48
C SER A 93 -5.36 -16.80 -15.12
N THR A 94 -6.17 -16.16 -14.29
CA THR A 94 -7.52 -16.63 -13.92
C THR A 94 -8.59 -16.08 -14.88
N MET A 95 -8.30 -15.01 -15.62
CA MET A 95 -9.24 -14.34 -16.52
C MET A 95 -9.09 -14.74 -18.00
N VAL A 96 -8.15 -15.60 -18.36
CA VAL A 96 -7.82 -15.98 -19.76
C VAL A 96 -8.97 -16.66 -20.52
N ASP A 97 -10.01 -17.11 -19.83
CA ASP A 97 -11.20 -17.71 -20.46
C ASP A 97 -12.27 -16.69 -20.90
N VAL A 98 -12.07 -15.39 -20.68
CA VAL A 98 -12.99 -14.33 -21.08
C VAL A 98 -12.53 -13.74 -22.42
N SER A 99 -13.37 -13.91 -23.44
CA SER A 99 -13.07 -13.69 -24.85
C SER A 99 -12.52 -12.29 -25.21
N THR A 100 -11.70 -12.30 -26.18
CA THR A 100 -10.77 -11.43 -26.88
C THR A 100 -11.22 -10.02 -27.32
N THR A 101 -12.42 -9.54 -27.03
CA THR A 101 -12.91 -8.26 -27.61
C THR A 101 -12.70 -7.06 -26.68
N GLU A 102 -12.30 -7.27 -25.42
CA GLU A 102 -12.22 -6.20 -24.39
C GLU A 102 -10.89 -6.22 -23.60
N GLU A 103 -9.80 -6.56 -24.27
CA GLU A 103 -8.47 -6.67 -23.62
C GLU A 103 -8.08 -5.39 -22.87
N THR A 104 -8.41 -4.21 -23.41
CA THR A 104 -8.12 -2.91 -22.79
C THR A 104 -8.93 -2.68 -21.51
N TYR A 105 -10.20 -3.10 -21.51
CA TYR A 105 -11.05 -2.98 -20.31
C TYR A 105 -10.58 -3.93 -19.20
N ILE A 106 -10.30 -5.18 -19.56
CA ILE A 106 -9.76 -6.17 -18.61
C ILE A 106 -8.45 -5.68 -17.99
N GLU A 107 -7.54 -5.11 -18.79
CA GLU A 107 -6.28 -4.55 -18.28
C GLU A 107 -6.51 -3.41 -17.30
N SER A 108 -7.44 -2.49 -17.58
CA SER A 108 -7.75 -1.37 -16.67
C SER A 108 -8.36 -1.85 -15.34
N VAL A 109 -9.18 -2.89 -15.36
CA VAL A 109 -9.74 -3.52 -14.16
C VAL A 109 -8.62 -4.15 -13.33
N ILE A 110 -7.73 -4.93 -13.98
CA ILE A 110 -6.59 -5.56 -13.31
C ILE A 110 -5.69 -4.51 -12.66
N GLU A 111 -5.37 -3.41 -13.34
CA GLU A 111 -4.54 -2.34 -12.80
C GLU A 111 -5.18 -1.71 -11.56
N THR A 112 -6.46 -1.36 -11.64
CA THR A 112 -7.19 -0.77 -10.50
C THR A 112 -7.21 -1.70 -9.27
N GLU A 113 -7.42 -3.01 -9.48
CA GLU A 113 -7.42 -3.98 -8.38
C GLU A 113 -6.03 -4.18 -7.78
N VAL A 114 -4.99 -4.20 -8.60
CA VAL A 114 -3.61 -4.29 -8.14
C VAL A 114 -3.24 -3.06 -7.31
N ASP A 115 -3.60 -1.86 -7.75
CA ASP A 115 -3.32 -0.62 -7.01
C ASP A 115 -4.00 -0.60 -5.64
N THR A 116 -5.27 -1.01 -5.57
CA THR A 116 -6.02 -1.12 -4.31
C THR A 116 -5.36 -2.11 -3.34
N VAL A 117 -4.88 -3.25 -3.84
CA VAL A 117 -4.20 -4.25 -3.00
C VAL A 117 -2.82 -3.77 -2.56
N VAL A 118 -2.12 -3.01 -3.42
CA VAL A 118 -0.77 -2.48 -3.11
C VAL A 118 -0.81 -1.51 -1.92
N GLU A 119 -1.91 -0.80 -1.69
CA GLU A 119 -2.10 0.03 -0.50
C GLU A 119 -2.03 -0.77 0.81
N GLY A 120 -2.45 -2.04 0.79
CA GLY A 120 -2.37 -2.97 1.93
C GLY A 120 -1.04 -3.72 2.05
N VAL A 121 -0.06 -3.44 1.20
CA VAL A 121 1.24 -4.10 1.23
C VAL A 121 2.11 -3.57 2.35
N GLU A 122 2.54 -4.47 3.22
CA GLU A 122 3.44 -4.16 4.33
C GLU A 122 4.86 -4.66 4.07
N ILE A 123 5.85 -3.85 4.43
CA ILE A 123 7.24 -4.29 4.50
C ILE A 123 7.47 -4.93 5.87
N LYS A 124 7.83 -6.21 5.88
CA LYS A 124 7.96 -6.99 7.14
C LYS A 124 9.38 -7.33 7.51
N ASP A 125 10.28 -7.39 6.54
CA ASP A 125 11.67 -7.72 6.83
C ASP A 125 12.62 -7.04 5.83
N GLY A 126 13.89 -6.97 6.19
CA GLY A 126 14.97 -6.47 5.36
C GLY A 126 16.29 -7.08 5.75
N TRP A 127 17.16 -7.29 4.79
CA TRP A 127 18.50 -7.83 5.00
C TRP A 127 19.51 -7.14 4.08
N LEU A 128 20.71 -6.96 4.58
CA LEU A 128 21.85 -6.41 3.85
C LEU A 128 22.92 -7.48 3.69
N ASP A 129 23.21 -7.82 2.46
CA ASP A 129 24.42 -8.57 2.10
C ASP A 129 25.61 -7.60 2.16
N GLN A 130 26.35 -7.65 3.26
CA GLN A 130 27.48 -6.75 3.50
C GLN A 130 28.63 -6.99 2.53
N ASP A 131 28.80 -8.23 2.06
CA ASP A 131 29.89 -8.59 1.14
C ASP A 131 29.65 -8.03 -0.25
N LYS A 132 28.37 -7.95 -0.67
CA LYS A 132 27.97 -7.42 -1.98
C LYS A 132 27.46 -5.99 -1.93
N GLY A 133 27.15 -5.46 -0.74
CA GLY A 133 26.49 -4.16 -0.59
C GLY A 133 25.04 -4.16 -1.09
N THR A 134 24.39 -5.31 -1.20
CA THR A 134 23.05 -5.48 -1.78
C THR A 134 22.00 -5.53 -0.68
N TYR A 135 20.98 -4.69 -0.81
CA TYR A 135 19.83 -4.62 0.09
C TYR A 135 18.69 -5.50 -0.41
N TYR A 136 18.10 -6.27 0.51
CA TYR A 136 16.91 -7.08 0.28
C TYR A 136 15.76 -6.59 1.14
N SER A 137 14.54 -6.69 0.64
CA SER A 137 13.34 -6.35 1.39
C SER A 137 12.23 -7.35 1.12
N LEU A 138 11.43 -7.64 2.16
CA LEU A 138 10.29 -8.54 2.11
C LEU A 138 9.00 -7.73 2.22
N ALA A 139 8.20 -7.74 1.17
CA ALA A 139 6.85 -7.21 1.15
C ALA A 139 5.84 -8.36 1.26
N ILE A 140 4.77 -8.16 2.01
CA ILE A 140 3.68 -9.12 2.12
C ILE A 140 2.32 -8.43 2.00
N VAL A 141 1.29 -9.18 1.60
CA VAL A 141 -0.11 -8.83 1.76
C VAL A 141 -0.90 -10.08 2.13
N GLU A 142 -1.91 -9.94 2.97
CA GLU A 142 -2.78 -11.07 3.33
C GLU A 142 -3.67 -11.46 2.17
N ARG A 143 -3.77 -12.76 1.88
CA ARG A 143 -4.67 -13.30 0.85
C ARG A 143 -6.14 -13.02 1.15
N SER A 144 -6.52 -12.95 2.42
CA SER A 144 -7.85 -12.57 2.88
C SER A 144 -8.22 -11.14 2.46
N LEU A 145 -7.28 -10.20 2.58
CA LEU A 145 -7.46 -8.81 2.16
C LEU A 145 -7.67 -8.72 0.65
N VAL A 146 -6.83 -9.40 -0.13
CA VAL A 146 -6.98 -9.48 -1.59
C VAL A 146 -8.33 -10.07 -1.98
N ALA A 147 -8.74 -11.17 -1.33
CA ALA A 147 -10.02 -11.81 -1.61
C ALA A 147 -11.22 -10.94 -1.23
N SER A 148 -11.13 -10.15 -0.16
CA SER A 148 -12.21 -9.23 0.22
C SER A 148 -12.33 -8.06 -0.75
N SER A 149 -11.23 -7.46 -1.19
CA SER A 149 -11.22 -6.41 -2.20
C SER A 149 -11.87 -6.86 -3.50
N ILE A 150 -11.49 -8.04 -4.00
CA ILE A 150 -12.07 -8.62 -5.22
C ILE A 150 -13.59 -8.85 -5.06
N ARG A 151 -14.04 -9.41 -3.92
CA ARG A 151 -15.48 -9.63 -3.68
C ARG A 151 -16.26 -8.33 -3.63
N GLU A 152 -15.72 -7.31 -2.99
CA GLU A 152 -16.34 -5.98 -2.94
C GLU A 152 -16.52 -5.41 -4.35
N ARG A 153 -15.49 -5.56 -5.21
CA ARG A 153 -15.56 -5.12 -6.58
C ARG A 153 -16.62 -5.86 -7.38
N ILE A 154 -16.67 -7.19 -7.28
CA ILE A 154 -17.69 -8.02 -7.91
C ILE A 154 -19.08 -7.54 -7.49
N SER A 155 -19.34 -7.39 -6.19
CA SER A 155 -20.63 -6.92 -5.66
C SER A 155 -21.01 -5.55 -6.20
N LYS A 156 -20.04 -4.64 -6.36
CA LYS A 156 -20.26 -3.33 -6.95
C LYS A 156 -20.66 -3.41 -8.42
N ILE A 157 -19.99 -4.25 -9.20
CA ILE A 157 -20.32 -4.48 -10.61
C ILE A 157 -21.72 -5.09 -10.75
N GLU A 158 -22.03 -6.13 -9.96
CA GLU A 158 -23.34 -6.76 -9.93
C GLU A 158 -24.45 -5.77 -9.62
N SER A 159 -24.22 -4.88 -8.66
CA SER A 159 -25.21 -3.85 -8.28
C SER A 159 -25.46 -2.83 -9.39
N VAL A 160 -24.44 -2.45 -10.17
CA VAL A 160 -24.56 -1.56 -11.31
C VAL A 160 -25.32 -2.25 -12.44
N LEU A 161 -24.94 -3.49 -12.76
CA LEU A 161 -25.60 -4.29 -13.78
C LEU A 161 -27.10 -4.48 -13.49
N GLN A 162 -27.43 -4.85 -12.24
CA GLN A 162 -28.83 -5.04 -11.84
C GLN A 162 -29.63 -3.74 -11.94
N ARG A 163 -29.03 -2.60 -11.60
CA ARG A 163 -29.67 -1.29 -11.76
C ARG A 163 -29.95 -0.99 -13.23
N ASN A 164 -28.94 -1.15 -14.10
CA ASN A 164 -29.10 -0.87 -15.52
C ASN A 164 -30.14 -1.78 -16.18
N LEU A 165 -30.20 -3.05 -15.78
CA LEU A 165 -31.26 -3.98 -16.21
C LEU A 165 -32.65 -3.50 -15.78
N ASN A 166 -32.83 -3.10 -14.52
CA ASN A 166 -34.11 -2.62 -14.03
C ASN A 166 -34.55 -1.33 -14.73
N ASP A 167 -33.61 -0.38 -14.91
CA ASP A 167 -33.87 0.89 -15.60
C ASP A 167 -34.22 0.64 -17.08
N GLY A 168 -33.54 -0.31 -17.73
CA GLY A 168 -33.86 -0.74 -19.09
C GLY A 168 -35.27 -1.34 -19.21
N MET A 169 -35.64 -2.25 -18.29
CA MET A 169 -36.98 -2.84 -18.25
C MET A 169 -38.07 -1.79 -17.98
N GLU A 170 -37.79 -0.80 -17.12
CA GLU A 170 -38.74 0.29 -16.85
C GLU A 170 -38.92 1.19 -18.09
N ALA A 171 -37.83 1.47 -18.83
CA ALA A 171 -37.90 2.24 -20.07
C ALA A 171 -38.66 1.48 -21.17
N GLU A 172 -38.45 0.16 -21.33
CA GLU A 172 -39.26 -0.67 -22.25
C GLU A 172 -40.74 -0.61 -21.93
N ASN A 173 -41.13 -0.71 -20.67
CA ASN A 173 -42.53 -0.62 -20.23
C ASN A 173 -43.16 0.75 -20.56
N LYS A 174 -42.33 1.81 -20.69
CA LYS A 174 -42.79 3.15 -21.11
C LYS A 174 -42.74 3.34 -22.63
N VAL A 175 -42.42 2.29 -23.39
CA VAL A 175 -42.23 2.33 -24.89
C VAL A 175 -41.10 3.29 -25.31
N ASP A 176 -40.16 3.53 -24.43
CA ASP A 176 -38.95 4.32 -24.74
C ASP A 176 -37.79 3.40 -25.10
N VAL A 177 -37.81 2.90 -26.34
CA VAL A 177 -36.85 1.92 -26.86
C VAL A 177 -35.42 2.46 -26.85
N VAL A 178 -35.21 3.77 -27.08
CA VAL A 178 -33.89 4.39 -27.14
C VAL A 178 -33.26 4.42 -25.74
N THR A 179 -34.02 4.83 -24.74
CA THR A 179 -33.57 4.86 -23.35
C THR A 179 -33.32 3.45 -22.82
N ALA A 180 -34.21 2.50 -23.12
CA ALA A 180 -34.04 1.09 -22.74
C ALA A 180 -32.72 0.51 -23.31
N LEU A 181 -32.47 0.72 -24.59
CA LEU A 181 -31.24 0.24 -25.26
C LEU A 181 -29.99 0.88 -24.64
N SER A 182 -30.04 2.17 -24.30
CA SER A 182 -28.94 2.87 -23.63
C SER A 182 -28.58 2.23 -22.28
N HIS A 183 -29.58 1.87 -21.46
CA HIS A 183 -29.36 1.22 -20.17
C HIS A 183 -28.78 -0.18 -20.30
N TYR A 184 -29.25 -0.98 -21.26
CA TYR A 184 -28.71 -2.33 -21.50
C TYR A 184 -27.26 -2.30 -22.01
N LEU A 185 -26.87 -1.28 -22.76
CA LEU A 185 -25.50 -1.14 -23.27
C LEU A 185 -24.50 -0.55 -22.28
N SER A 186 -24.98 0.05 -21.18
CA SER A 186 -24.13 0.67 -20.15
C SER A 186 -23.84 -0.25 -18.94
N GLY A 187 -24.40 -1.43 -18.88
CA GLY A 187 -24.13 -2.49 -17.90
C GLY A 187 -23.07 -3.43 -18.38
#